data_e366b0371cfc314bfdd7363c673cd4be
#
_entry.id   e366b0371cfc314bfdd7363c673cd4be
#
_cell.length_a   1.000
_cell.length_b   1.000
_cell.length_c   1.000
_cell.angle_alpha   90.00
_cell.angle_beta   90.00
_cell.angle_gamma   90.00
#
_symmetry.space_group_name_H-M   'P 1'
#
loop_
_entity.id
_entity.type
_entity.pdbx_description
1 polymer ?
#
loop_
_entity_poly.entity_id
_entity_poly.type
_entity_poly.pdbx_seq_one_letter_code
_entity_poly.pdbx_strand_id
1 'polypeptide(L)'
;MIPSITVAGTTSGVGKTCVTLGILYKLKKMRYRIQSFKVGPDFIDPSYHSVITHNYSYNLDTWLMGKKGVLDTFERVTKNADIAVIEGVMGLYDGAGGKNDIASTSEMVKILQSQVILVIDCSKAARSIAAMAYGYILFDMKIKIAGIILNNVASKRHYTFIKDSFANKIKAPIIGVIYRNNDYVLSERHLGLIPVPELEGEQRN
;
A
#
# COMPACT_ATOMS: atom_id res chain seq x y z
N MET A 1 10.43 17.84 0.94
CA MET A 1 9.98 16.60 0.26
C MET A 1 8.63 16.86 -0.39
N ILE A 2 8.32 16.24 -1.53
CA ILE A 2 7.01 16.35 -2.19
C ILE A 2 5.93 15.62 -1.37
N PRO A 3 4.62 15.90 -1.63
CA PRO A 3 3.54 15.11 -1.06
C PRO A 3 3.74 13.62 -1.33
N SER A 4 3.57 12.79 -0.29
CA SER A 4 3.75 11.35 -0.40
C SER A 4 2.71 10.58 0.38
N ILE A 5 2.26 9.46 -0.19
CA ILE A 5 1.36 8.51 0.45
C ILE A 5 1.98 7.12 0.43
N THR A 6 1.80 6.38 1.51
CA THR A 6 2.21 4.98 1.63
C THR A 6 0.98 4.10 1.74
N VAL A 7 0.81 3.17 0.81
CA VAL A 7 -0.23 2.13 0.87
C VAL A 7 0.31 0.97 1.70
N ALA A 8 -0.19 0.81 2.90
CA ALA A 8 0.23 -0.23 3.83
C ALA A 8 -0.92 -1.20 4.12
N GLY A 9 -0.60 -2.42 4.50
CA GLY A 9 -1.59 -3.43 4.86
C GLY A 9 -1.55 -3.81 6.32
N THR A 10 -2.61 -4.45 6.81
CA THR A 10 -2.59 -5.10 8.12
C THR A 10 -1.76 -6.40 8.12
N THR A 11 -1.66 -7.07 6.96
CA THR A 11 -0.83 -8.26 6.75
C THR A 11 -0.41 -8.36 5.28
N SER A 12 0.34 -9.40 4.92
CA SER A 12 0.52 -9.80 3.52
C SER A 12 -0.83 -10.26 2.93
N GLY A 13 -1.00 -10.17 1.60
CA GLY A 13 -2.19 -10.65 0.90
C GLY A 13 -3.48 -9.85 1.10
N VAL A 14 -3.47 -8.71 1.81
CA VAL A 14 -4.69 -7.89 2.02
C VAL A 14 -5.11 -7.07 0.79
N GLY A 15 -4.35 -7.15 -0.32
CA GLY A 15 -4.66 -6.44 -1.56
C GLY A 15 -3.97 -5.08 -1.72
N LYS A 16 -2.82 -4.86 -1.06
CA LYS A 16 -2.02 -3.62 -1.20
C LYS A 16 -1.75 -3.28 -2.66
N THR A 17 -1.27 -4.26 -3.42
CA THR A 17 -0.88 -4.05 -4.82
C THR A 17 -2.08 -3.63 -5.67
N CYS A 18 -3.22 -4.31 -5.58
CA CYS A 18 -4.45 -3.91 -6.29
C CYS A 18 -4.87 -2.46 -5.95
N VAL A 19 -4.83 -2.10 -4.66
CA VAL A 19 -5.14 -0.74 -4.20
C VAL A 19 -4.14 0.26 -4.75
N THR A 20 -2.85 -0.04 -4.69
CA THR A 20 -1.79 0.83 -5.22
C THR A 20 -1.97 1.08 -6.71
N LEU A 21 -2.20 0.02 -7.49
CA LEU A 21 -2.45 0.12 -8.93
C LEU A 21 -3.68 0.99 -9.24
N GLY A 22 -4.76 0.81 -8.48
CA GLY A 22 -5.97 1.64 -8.60
C GLY A 22 -5.69 3.13 -8.32
N ILE A 23 -4.91 3.44 -7.28
CA ILE A 23 -4.50 4.81 -6.94
C ILE A 23 -3.61 5.39 -8.04
N LEU A 24 -2.57 4.66 -8.49
CA LEU A 24 -1.67 5.09 -9.56
C LEU A 24 -2.46 5.39 -10.84
N TYR A 25 -3.36 4.49 -11.24
CA TYR A 25 -4.21 4.67 -12.41
C TYR A 25 -5.09 5.93 -12.30
N LYS A 26 -5.74 6.14 -11.13
CA LYS A 26 -6.58 7.31 -10.91
C LYS A 26 -5.78 8.61 -10.96
N LEU A 27 -4.63 8.67 -10.29
CA LEU A 27 -3.75 9.84 -10.31
C LEU A 27 -3.22 10.13 -11.74
N LYS A 28 -2.87 9.08 -12.50
CA LYS A 28 -2.48 9.21 -13.91
C LYS A 28 -3.60 9.80 -14.77
N LYS A 29 -4.83 9.33 -14.59
CA LYS A 29 -6.03 9.90 -15.27
C LYS A 29 -6.24 11.37 -14.91
N MET A 30 -5.87 11.79 -13.71
CA MET A 30 -5.91 13.17 -13.25
C MET A 30 -4.68 14.00 -13.70
N ARG A 31 -3.80 13.41 -14.53
CA ARG A 31 -2.60 14.04 -15.11
C ARG A 31 -1.52 14.45 -14.10
N TYR A 32 -1.47 13.80 -12.92
CA TYR A 32 -0.35 13.97 -12.01
C TYR A 32 0.92 13.30 -12.56
N ARG A 33 2.07 13.94 -12.34
CA ARG A 33 3.38 13.34 -12.54
C ARG A 33 3.69 12.52 -11.29
N ILE A 34 3.62 11.20 -11.42
CA ILE A 34 3.69 10.28 -10.29
C ILE A 34 5.07 9.64 -10.27
N GLN A 35 5.70 9.61 -9.09
CA GLN A 35 6.80 8.71 -8.83
C GLN A 35 6.32 7.58 -7.92
N SER A 36 6.39 6.36 -8.41
CA SER A 36 6.03 5.16 -7.63
C SER A 36 7.26 4.51 -7.01
N PHE A 37 7.02 3.89 -5.85
CA PHE A 37 8.05 3.16 -5.11
C PHE A 37 7.47 1.88 -4.51
N LYS A 38 8.36 0.91 -4.27
CA LYS A 38 8.08 -0.30 -3.46
C LYS A 38 9.03 -0.35 -2.29
N VAL A 39 8.51 -0.64 -1.08
CA VAL A 39 9.35 -0.94 0.09
C VAL A 39 9.89 -2.36 -0.03
N GLY A 40 11.19 -2.52 0.21
CA GLY A 40 11.88 -3.81 0.12
C GLY A 40 12.41 -4.15 -1.28
N PRO A 41 13.17 -5.24 -1.41
CA PRO A 41 13.82 -5.66 -2.66
C PRO A 41 12.84 -6.50 -3.51
N ASP A 42 11.95 -5.85 -4.21
CA ASP A 42 10.93 -6.45 -5.05
C ASP A 42 11.07 -5.97 -6.49
N PHE A 43 10.90 -6.85 -7.48
CA PHE A 43 10.93 -6.49 -8.90
C PHE A 43 9.58 -6.71 -9.59
N ILE A 44 8.65 -7.43 -8.95
CA ILE A 44 7.34 -7.77 -9.52
C ILE A 44 6.41 -6.57 -9.42
N ASP A 45 6.10 -6.09 -8.22
CA ASP A 45 5.20 -4.96 -8.01
C ASP A 45 5.69 -3.69 -8.72
N PRO A 46 7.01 -3.33 -8.72
CA PRO A 46 7.52 -2.21 -9.50
C PRO A 46 7.26 -2.32 -11.00
N SER A 47 7.21 -3.54 -11.58
CA SER A 47 6.90 -3.73 -13.00
C SER A 47 5.48 -3.28 -13.33
N TYR A 48 4.50 -3.65 -12.51
CA TYR A 48 3.12 -3.19 -12.65
C TYR A 48 2.97 -1.68 -12.46
N HIS A 49 3.66 -1.11 -11.46
CA HIS A 49 3.66 0.34 -11.25
C HIS A 49 4.16 1.07 -12.49
N SER A 50 5.24 0.58 -13.08
CA SER A 50 5.87 1.19 -14.26
C SER A 50 4.97 1.17 -15.48
N VAL A 51 4.22 0.10 -15.69
CA VAL A 51 3.23 0.00 -16.77
C VAL A 51 2.14 1.06 -16.64
N ILE A 52 1.61 1.26 -15.43
CA ILE A 52 0.53 2.24 -15.22
C ILE A 52 1.06 3.68 -15.31
N THR A 53 2.19 3.96 -14.67
CA THR A 53 2.71 5.33 -14.58
C THR A 53 3.43 5.77 -15.84
N HIS A 54 3.89 4.84 -16.69
CA HIS A 54 4.85 5.04 -17.77
C HIS A 54 6.16 5.70 -17.28
N ASN A 55 6.56 5.36 -16.06
CA ASN A 55 7.78 5.82 -15.41
C ASN A 55 8.37 4.68 -14.58
N TYR A 56 9.70 4.65 -14.43
CA TYR A 56 10.35 3.63 -13.61
C TYR A 56 9.87 3.73 -12.16
N SER A 57 9.55 2.58 -11.56
CA SER A 57 9.30 2.43 -10.13
C SER A 57 10.59 2.00 -9.43
N TYR A 58 10.88 2.57 -8.28
CA TYR A 58 12.13 2.32 -7.54
C TYR A 58 11.84 1.59 -6.23
N ASN A 59 12.81 0.77 -5.82
CA ASN A 59 12.76 0.15 -4.50
C ASN A 59 13.39 1.08 -3.46
N LEU A 60 12.78 1.09 -2.26
CA LEU A 60 13.31 1.77 -1.08
C LEU A 60 13.48 0.73 0.02
N ASP A 61 14.71 0.52 0.46
CA ASP A 61 15.05 -0.51 1.44
C ASP A 61 16.08 0.02 2.43
N THR A 62 15.69 0.15 3.70
CA THR A 62 16.57 0.66 4.76
C THR A 62 17.67 -0.33 5.13
N TRP A 63 17.41 -1.64 4.97
CA TRP A 63 18.38 -2.68 5.24
C TRP A 63 19.54 -2.68 4.24
N LEU A 64 19.24 -2.51 2.95
CA LEU A 64 20.22 -2.56 1.87
C LEU A 64 20.95 -1.22 1.65
N MET A 65 20.25 -0.11 1.72
CA MET A 65 20.81 1.21 1.36
C MET A 65 20.92 2.19 2.53
N GLY A 66 20.45 1.81 3.70
CA GLY A 66 20.42 2.67 4.88
C GLY A 66 19.47 3.88 4.72
N LYS A 67 19.25 4.60 5.82
CA LYS A 67 18.37 5.79 5.82
C LYS A 67 18.84 6.87 4.83
N LYS A 68 20.16 7.11 4.73
CA LYS A 68 20.69 8.11 3.81
C LYS A 68 20.43 7.72 2.36
N GLY A 69 20.68 6.46 1.98
CA GLY A 69 20.44 5.98 0.61
C GLY A 69 18.96 6.05 0.22
N VAL A 70 18.04 5.78 1.16
CA VAL A 70 16.61 5.97 0.96
C VAL A 70 16.28 7.43 0.64
N LEU A 71 16.76 8.39 1.46
CA LEU A 71 16.51 9.82 1.28
C LEU A 71 17.12 10.33 -0.03
N ASP A 72 18.39 10.00 -0.30
CA ASP A 72 19.10 10.43 -1.53
C ASP A 72 18.37 9.90 -2.78
N THR A 73 17.93 8.65 -2.76
CA THR A 73 17.17 8.06 -3.87
C THR A 73 15.81 8.74 -4.03
N PHE A 74 15.06 8.90 -2.93
CA PHE A 74 13.75 9.53 -2.96
C PHE A 74 13.84 10.96 -3.51
N GLU A 75 14.73 11.79 -2.99
CA GLU A 75 14.91 13.17 -3.44
C GLU A 75 15.34 13.27 -4.91
N ARG A 76 16.27 12.40 -5.33
CA ARG A 76 16.78 12.38 -6.71
C ARG A 76 15.68 12.10 -7.73
N VAL A 77 14.83 11.09 -7.48
CA VAL A 77 13.85 10.63 -8.49
C VAL A 77 12.52 11.37 -8.41
N THR A 78 12.23 12.07 -7.30
CA THR A 78 10.99 12.84 -7.16
C THR A 78 11.08 14.28 -7.63
N LYS A 79 12.24 14.77 -8.10
CA LYS A 79 12.46 16.18 -8.50
C LYS A 79 11.40 16.76 -9.43
N ASN A 80 10.88 15.95 -10.36
CA ASN A 80 9.90 16.35 -11.36
C ASN A 80 8.51 15.75 -11.12
N ALA A 81 8.28 15.12 -9.97
CA ALA A 81 7.00 14.52 -9.62
C ALA A 81 6.13 15.48 -8.79
N ASP A 82 4.82 15.37 -8.97
CA ASP A 82 3.84 16.11 -8.17
C ASP A 82 3.49 15.37 -6.88
N ILE A 83 3.57 14.03 -6.93
CA ILE A 83 3.24 13.13 -5.81
C ILE A 83 4.07 11.86 -5.87
N ALA A 84 4.47 11.34 -4.71
CA ALA A 84 5.05 10.02 -4.55
C ALA A 84 3.99 9.04 -4.00
N VAL A 85 3.93 7.84 -4.59
CA VAL A 85 3.11 6.72 -4.11
C VAL A 85 4.03 5.57 -3.77
N ILE A 86 4.00 5.14 -2.51
CA ILE A 86 4.88 4.10 -1.97
C ILE A 86 4.02 2.89 -1.63
N GLU A 87 4.30 1.74 -2.22
CA GLU A 87 3.69 0.49 -1.80
C GLU A 87 4.51 -0.16 -0.70
N GLY A 88 3.87 -0.46 0.43
CA GLY A 88 4.47 -1.14 1.57
C GLY A 88 4.70 -2.63 1.33
N VAL A 89 5.54 -3.22 2.16
CA VAL A 89 5.82 -4.67 2.21
C VAL A 89 5.15 -5.28 3.44
N MET A 90 4.72 -6.53 3.37
CA MET A 90 4.10 -7.28 4.49
C MET A 90 2.99 -6.48 5.20
N GLY A 91 2.85 -6.57 6.51
CA GLY A 91 2.05 -5.66 7.32
C GLY A 91 2.81 -4.37 7.65
N LEU A 92 2.09 -3.32 8.01
CA LEU A 92 2.66 -1.97 8.27
C LEU A 92 3.83 -2.01 9.26
N TYR A 93 3.73 -2.83 10.30
CA TYR A 93 4.71 -2.92 11.39
C TYR A 93 5.63 -4.14 11.29
N ASP A 94 5.47 -4.98 10.26
CA ASP A 94 6.29 -6.17 10.08
C ASP A 94 7.62 -5.79 9.42
N GLY A 95 8.72 -6.21 10.04
CA GLY A 95 10.08 -5.92 9.60
C GLY A 95 11.05 -7.03 9.95
N ALA A 96 12.33 -6.71 10.10
CA ALA A 96 13.40 -7.68 10.38
C ALA A 96 13.29 -8.34 11.76
N GLY A 97 12.47 -7.81 12.68
CA GLY A 97 12.29 -8.37 14.01
C GLY A 97 11.12 -7.74 14.77
N GLY A 98 10.77 -8.34 15.93
CA GLY A 98 9.62 -7.91 16.73
C GLY A 98 9.89 -6.78 17.73
N LYS A 99 11.12 -6.28 17.86
CA LYS A 99 11.49 -5.28 18.87
C LYS A 99 11.65 -3.87 18.33
N ASN A 100 11.73 -3.71 17.04
CA ASN A 100 11.95 -2.42 16.36
C ASN A 100 11.33 -2.44 14.97
N ASP A 101 11.41 -1.29 14.28
CA ASP A 101 10.79 -1.11 12.95
C ASP A 101 11.73 -1.40 11.78
N ILE A 102 12.95 -1.87 12.04
CA ILE A 102 13.99 -2.04 11.00
C ILE A 102 13.44 -2.85 9.82
N ALA A 103 13.63 -2.33 8.61
CA ALA A 103 13.15 -2.90 7.34
C ALA A 103 11.63 -3.05 7.22
N SER A 104 10.84 -2.36 8.06
CA SER A 104 9.39 -2.35 7.95
C SER A 104 8.86 -1.20 7.10
N THR A 105 7.61 -1.31 6.68
CA THR A 105 6.88 -0.19 6.06
C THR A 105 6.77 0.99 7.02
N SER A 106 6.62 0.76 8.33
CA SER A 106 6.53 1.82 9.35
C SER A 106 7.81 2.63 9.48
N GLU A 107 8.98 1.99 9.38
CA GLU A 107 10.26 2.71 9.33
C GLU A 107 10.34 3.64 8.12
N MET A 108 9.96 3.15 6.94
CA MET A 108 9.92 3.94 5.70
C MET A 108 8.99 5.15 5.82
N VAL A 109 7.79 4.95 6.37
CA VAL A 109 6.82 6.02 6.63
C VAL A 109 7.41 7.10 7.51
N LYS A 110 8.13 6.72 8.58
CA LYS A 110 8.77 7.69 9.51
C LYS A 110 9.94 8.43 8.86
N ILE A 111 10.74 7.77 8.03
CA ILE A 111 11.86 8.40 7.32
C ILE A 111 11.36 9.43 6.31
N LEU A 112 10.33 9.08 5.52
CA LEU A 112 9.80 9.91 4.44
C LEU A 112 8.69 10.86 4.91
N GLN A 113 8.24 10.76 6.16
CA GLN A 113 7.11 11.50 6.71
C GLN A 113 5.84 11.39 5.85
N SER A 114 5.64 10.22 5.21
CA SER A 114 4.52 9.97 4.34
C SER A 114 3.23 9.70 5.12
N GLN A 115 2.08 10.01 4.52
CA GLN A 115 0.78 9.66 5.10
C GLN A 115 0.40 8.23 4.70
N VAL A 116 -0.17 7.46 5.65
CA VAL A 116 -0.53 6.07 5.42
C VAL A 116 -1.98 5.95 4.98
N ILE A 117 -2.21 5.21 3.90
CA ILE A 117 -3.50 4.61 3.54
C ILE A 117 -3.44 3.15 3.99
N LEU A 118 -4.21 2.80 5.02
CA LEU A 118 -4.21 1.45 5.57
C LEU A 118 -5.25 0.58 4.85
N VAL A 119 -4.80 -0.52 4.24
CA VAL A 119 -5.66 -1.52 3.61
C VAL A 119 -5.95 -2.64 4.60
N ILE A 120 -7.23 -2.93 4.80
CA ILE A 120 -7.70 -3.99 5.70
C ILE A 120 -8.53 -4.99 4.91
N ASP A 121 -8.18 -6.26 4.98
CA ASP A 121 -9.01 -7.34 4.44
C ASP A 121 -10.21 -7.61 5.35
N CYS A 122 -11.41 -7.50 4.80
CA CYS A 122 -12.68 -7.66 5.51
C CYS A 122 -13.33 -9.03 5.26
N SER A 123 -12.65 -9.96 4.57
CA SER A 123 -13.25 -11.22 4.09
C SER A 123 -13.81 -12.10 5.22
N LYS A 124 -13.23 -12.03 6.41
CA LYS A 124 -13.52 -12.93 7.54
C LYS A 124 -13.96 -12.23 8.83
N ALA A 125 -14.21 -10.91 8.80
CA ALA A 125 -14.58 -10.16 10.00
C ALA A 125 -15.49 -8.99 9.65
N ALA A 126 -16.27 -8.53 10.64
CA ALA A 126 -17.13 -7.35 10.54
C ALA A 126 -16.74 -6.32 11.62
N ARG A 127 -17.36 -6.37 12.80
CA ARG A 127 -17.07 -5.41 13.89
C ARG A 127 -15.60 -5.44 14.36
N SER A 128 -14.94 -6.59 14.31
CA SER A 128 -13.52 -6.74 14.67
C SER A 128 -12.58 -5.94 13.77
N ILE A 129 -13.02 -5.55 12.55
CA ILE A 129 -12.25 -4.65 11.67
C ILE A 129 -12.00 -3.31 12.35
N ALA A 130 -12.96 -2.79 13.08
CA ALA A 130 -12.78 -1.54 13.84
C ALA A 130 -11.76 -1.69 14.98
N ALA A 131 -11.75 -2.82 15.68
CA ALA A 131 -10.75 -3.09 16.72
C ALA A 131 -9.33 -3.20 16.12
N MET A 132 -9.21 -3.86 14.97
CA MET A 132 -7.95 -3.95 14.22
C MET A 132 -7.47 -2.56 13.79
N ALA A 133 -8.33 -1.77 13.14
CA ALA A 133 -8.00 -0.42 12.71
C ALA A 133 -7.58 0.47 13.89
N TYR A 134 -8.29 0.38 15.01
CA TYR A 134 -7.98 1.11 16.23
C TYR A 134 -6.59 0.74 16.77
N GLY A 135 -6.27 -0.55 16.82
CA GLY A 135 -4.95 -1.02 17.21
C GLY A 135 -3.84 -0.46 16.33
N TYR A 136 -4.01 -0.51 15.01
CA TYR A 136 -3.02 0.02 14.06
C TYR A 136 -2.81 1.54 14.20
N ILE A 137 -3.86 2.30 14.49
CA ILE A 137 -3.78 3.76 14.68
C ILE A 137 -3.04 4.13 15.95
N LEU A 138 -3.21 3.35 17.01
CA LEU A 138 -2.66 3.67 18.34
C LEU A 138 -1.30 3.01 18.61
N PHE A 139 -0.92 2.01 17.82
CA PHE A 139 0.32 1.26 18.04
C PHE A 139 1.58 2.14 17.95
N ASP A 140 1.61 3.06 16.99
CA ASP A 140 2.67 4.07 16.91
C ASP A 140 2.08 5.43 16.53
N MET A 141 2.03 6.36 17.48
CA MET A 141 1.49 7.71 17.31
C MET A 141 2.32 8.60 16.37
N LYS A 142 3.53 8.19 15.99
CA LYS A 142 4.35 8.89 14.99
C LYS A 142 3.88 8.62 13.56
N ILE A 143 3.03 7.62 13.37
CA ILE A 143 2.49 7.24 12.05
C ILE A 143 1.09 7.82 11.89
N LYS A 144 0.92 8.65 10.86
CA LYS A 144 -0.37 9.24 10.53
C LYS A 144 -1.11 8.36 9.52
N ILE A 145 -2.09 7.60 9.99
CA ILE A 145 -3.05 6.90 9.12
C ILE A 145 -4.09 7.92 8.66
N ALA A 146 -3.95 8.36 7.40
CA ALA A 146 -4.78 9.41 6.81
C ALA A 146 -6.11 8.88 6.27
N GLY A 147 -6.18 7.56 5.99
CA GLY A 147 -7.39 6.93 5.52
C GLY A 147 -7.31 5.41 5.55
N ILE A 148 -8.46 4.77 5.50
CA ILE A 148 -8.60 3.31 5.53
C ILE A 148 -9.35 2.87 4.28
N ILE A 149 -8.84 1.83 3.61
CA ILE A 149 -9.51 1.13 2.52
C ILE A 149 -9.91 -0.26 3.03
N LEU A 150 -11.20 -0.54 2.94
CA LEU A 150 -11.79 -1.83 3.26
C LEU A 150 -11.79 -2.70 2.00
N ASN A 151 -11.00 -3.77 1.99
CA ASN A 151 -10.94 -4.71 0.87
C ASN A 151 -11.74 -5.98 1.15
N ASN A 152 -12.19 -6.67 0.10
CA ASN A 152 -12.96 -7.92 0.16
C ASN A 152 -14.26 -7.81 0.97
N VAL A 153 -14.93 -6.67 0.92
CA VAL A 153 -16.22 -6.49 1.59
C VAL A 153 -17.29 -7.35 0.89
N ALA A 154 -17.98 -8.21 1.63
CA ALA A 154 -18.88 -9.20 1.04
C ALA A 154 -20.17 -8.61 0.47
N SER A 155 -20.71 -7.53 1.06
CA SER A 155 -21.99 -6.93 0.65
C SER A 155 -22.18 -5.52 1.23
N LYS A 156 -23.18 -4.80 0.75
CA LYS A 156 -23.60 -3.51 1.33
C LYS A 156 -23.95 -3.61 2.82
N ARG A 157 -24.64 -4.69 3.22
CA ARG A 157 -24.95 -4.94 4.64
C ARG A 157 -23.70 -5.14 5.48
N HIS A 158 -22.73 -5.90 4.96
CA HIS A 158 -21.45 -6.10 5.61
C HIS A 158 -20.70 -4.77 5.79
N TYR A 159 -20.66 -3.93 4.76
CA TYR A 159 -20.11 -2.58 4.85
C TYR A 159 -20.77 -1.74 5.94
N THR A 160 -22.12 -1.74 6.02
CA THR A 160 -22.85 -1.01 7.06
C THR A 160 -22.42 -1.44 8.46
N PHE A 161 -22.31 -2.75 8.75
CA PHE A 161 -21.83 -3.24 10.05
C PHE A 161 -20.43 -2.77 10.39
N ILE A 162 -19.52 -2.78 9.41
CA ILE A 162 -18.17 -2.28 9.63
C ILE A 162 -18.22 -0.77 9.88
N LYS A 163 -18.87 0.01 9.03
CA LYS A 163 -19.00 1.46 9.15
C LYS A 163 -19.55 1.89 10.50
N ASP A 164 -20.63 1.25 10.96
CA ASP A 164 -21.27 1.56 12.24
C ASP A 164 -20.32 1.28 13.41
N SER A 165 -19.45 0.25 13.30
CA SER A 165 -18.47 -0.06 14.33
C SER A 165 -17.32 0.95 14.42
N PHE A 166 -17.06 1.73 13.36
CA PHE A 166 -16.08 2.82 13.33
C PHE A 166 -16.61 4.09 14.02
N ALA A 167 -17.93 4.29 14.02
CA ALA A 167 -18.53 5.52 14.52
C ALA A 167 -18.10 5.87 15.95
N ASN A 168 -17.67 7.13 16.14
CA ASN A 168 -17.21 7.70 17.43
C ASN A 168 -15.96 7.06 18.04
N LYS A 169 -15.31 6.08 17.37
CA LYS A 169 -14.13 5.38 17.88
C LYS A 169 -12.87 5.64 17.06
N ILE A 170 -13.02 5.78 15.76
CA ILE A 170 -11.91 5.86 14.83
C ILE A 170 -11.99 7.18 14.08
N LYS A 171 -10.95 8.01 14.24
CA LYS A 171 -10.85 9.32 13.57
C LYS A 171 -10.41 9.21 12.11
N ALA A 172 -9.66 8.17 11.75
CA ALA A 172 -9.24 7.95 10.38
C ALA A 172 -10.46 7.59 9.51
N PRO A 173 -10.72 8.31 8.41
CA PRO A 173 -11.89 8.05 7.57
C PRO A 173 -11.75 6.77 6.76
N ILE A 174 -12.87 6.10 6.50
CA ILE A 174 -12.95 5.09 5.44
C ILE A 174 -13.02 5.85 4.12
N ILE A 175 -11.95 5.79 3.32
CA ILE A 175 -11.80 6.51 2.05
C ILE A 175 -12.09 5.64 0.83
N GLY A 176 -12.22 4.33 1.01
CA GLY A 176 -12.51 3.40 -0.07
C GLY A 176 -13.07 2.07 0.43
N VAL A 177 -13.90 1.47 -0.42
CA VAL A 177 -14.49 0.15 -0.19
C VAL A 177 -14.40 -0.65 -1.47
N ILE A 178 -13.76 -1.81 -1.42
CA ILE A 178 -13.66 -2.74 -2.52
C ILE A 178 -14.47 -3.97 -2.14
N TYR A 179 -15.53 -4.21 -2.91
CA TYR A 179 -16.35 -5.40 -2.73
C TYR A 179 -15.64 -6.62 -3.31
N ARG A 180 -15.87 -7.77 -2.68
CA ARG A 180 -15.33 -9.04 -3.20
C ARG A 180 -15.82 -9.25 -4.64
N ASN A 181 -14.88 -9.40 -5.54
CA ASN A 181 -15.12 -9.74 -6.93
C ASN A 181 -13.97 -10.62 -7.43
N ASN A 182 -14.29 -11.76 -8.02
CA ASN A 182 -13.29 -12.70 -8.56
C ASN A 182 -12.55 -12.12 -9.78
N ASP A 183 -13.14 -11.12 -10.47
CA ASP A 183 -12.51 -10.48 -11.64
C ASP A 183 -11.34 -9.55 -11.28
N TYR A 184 -11.18 -9.22 -10.00
CA TYR A 184 -10.10 -8.32 -9.51
C TYR A 184 -8.96 -9.09 -8.84
N VAL A 185 -8.86 -10.37 -9.07
CA VAL A 185 -7.76 -11.19 -8.55
C VAL A 185 -6.60 -11.12 -9.54
N LEU A 186 -5.48 -10.53 -9.13
CA LEU A 186 -4.24 -10.64 -9.89
C LEU A 186 -3.75 -12.08 -9.79
N SER A 187 -3.33 -12.65 -10.92
CA SER A 187 -2.81 -14.02 -10.96
C SER A 187 -1.56 -14.13 -10.09
N GLU A 188 -1.58 -15.08 -9.16
CA GLU A 188 -0.48 -15.37 -8.24
C GLU A 188 0.18 -16.70 -8.61
N ARG A 189 1.52 -16.76 -8.46
CA ARG A 189 2.31 -18.00 -8.43
C ARG A 189 2.87 -18.21 -7.01
N HIS A 190 3.63 -19.28 -6.81
CA HIS A 190 4.16 -19.68 -5.49
C HIS A 190 4.94 -18.58 -4.73
N LEU A 191 5.47 -17.57 -5.42
CA LEU A 191 6.26 -16.48 -4.84
C LEU A 191 5.66 -15.08 -5.10
N GLY A 192 4.37 -14.97 -5.37
CA GLY A 192 3.67 -13.67 -5.58
C GLY A 192 3.03 -13.55 -6.97
N LEU A 193 2.84 -12.31 -7.43
CA LEU A 193 2.20 -12.03 -8.73
C LEU A 193 3.07 -12.50 -9.90
N ILE A 194 2.42 -12.79 -11.04
CA ILE A 194 3.14 -13.08 -12.29
C ILE A 194 3.75 -11.77 -12.82
N PRO A 195 5.06 -11.74 -13.16
CA PRO A 195 5.68 -10.54 -13.74
C PRO A 195 5.00 -10.13 -15.06
N VAL A 196 4.85 -8.81 -15.30
CA VAL A 196 4.19 -8.28 -16.52
C VAL A 196 4.76 -8.83 -17.82
N PRO A 197 6.09 -8.99 -18.02
CA PRO A 197 6.63 -9.57 -19.24
C PRO A 197 6.17 -11.00 -19.53
N GLU A 198 5.89 -11.81 -18.50
CA GLU A 198 5.39 -13.18 -18.66
C GLU A 198 3.91 -13.19 -19.06
N LEU A 199 3.09 -12.25 -18.57
CA LEU A 199 1.69 -12.10 -18.97
C LEU A 199 1.55 -11.75 -20.46
N GLU A 200 2.43 -10.91 -20.99
CA GLU A 200 2.45 -10.56 -22.43
C GLU A 200 2.86 -11.76 -23.30
N GLY A 201 3.69 -12.66 -22.78
CA GLY A 201 4.09 -13.90 -23.45
C GLY A 201 2.97 -14.93 -23.54
N GLU A 202 2.16 -15.07 -22.50
CA GLU A 202 1.02 -16.03 -22.48
C GLU A 202 -0.15 -15.60 -23.39
N GLN A 203 -0.30 -14.31 -23.69
CA GLN A 203 -1.31 -13.81 -24.64
C GLN A 203 -0.93 -13.96 -26.11
N ARG A 204 0.31 -14.35 -26.42
CA ARG A 204 0.82 -14.53 -27.79
C ARG A 204 0.86 -15.99 -28.25
N ASN A 205 0.52 -16.94 -27.38
CA ASN A 205 0.36 -18.36 -27.68
C ASN A 205 -1.12 -18.78 -27.60
#